data_20835adb47031c579be59f3a230b7c34
#
_entry.id   20835adb47031c579be59f3a230b7c34
#
_cell.length_a   1.000
_cell.length_b   1.000
_cell.length_c   1.000
_cell.angle_alpha   90.00
_cell.angle_beta   90.00
_cell.angle_gamma   90.00
#
_symmetry.space_group_name_H-M   'P 1'
#
loop_
_entity.id
_entity.type
_entity.pdbx_description
1 polymer ?
#
loop_
_entity_poly.entity_id
_entity_poly.type
_entity_poly.pdbx_seq_one_letter_code
_entity_poly.pdbx_strand_id
1 'polypeptide(L)'
;MERRLARINSSTAGGTAGAGAKTHKVTLPSCWLQAMGITDENREVELAFDGHQIVITRVTTIEEFYDEKKAQSHNVKTLKFWNANTLCTTIVADFTDHTLCAENHTKQMVKTAFGKKRLPTWADLMVFLEERCVPRQREGIREYLD
;
A
#
# COMPACT_ATOMS: atom_id res chain seq x y z
N MET A 1 10.95 10.73 22.85
CA MET A 1 10.98 11.09 21.41
C MET A 1 12.33 11.72 21.10
N GLU A 2 13.09 11.12 20.20
CA GLU A 2 14.40 11.62 19.79
C GLU A 2 14.24 12.68 18.69
N ARG A 3 15.06 13.75 18.72
CA ARG A 3 15.00 14.88 17.78
C ARG A 3 16.41 15.22 17.28
N ARG A 4 16.54 15.53 16.00
CA ARG A 4 17.81 15.90 15.39
C ARG A 4 17.61 17.00 14.33
N LEU A 5 18.52 17.95 14.28
CA LEU A 5 18.58 18.90 13.16
C LEU A 5 19.28 18.23 11.98
N ALA A 6 18.69 18.34 10.79
CA ALA A 6 19.27 17.87 9.55
C ALA A 6 19.16 18.96 8.48
N ARG A 7 20.06 18.92 7.49
CA ARG A 7 19.99 19.78 6.31
C ARG A 7 19.45 19.01 5.13
N ILE A 8 18.62 19.68 4.36
CA ILE A 8 18.19 19.19 3.04
C ILE A 8 19.28 19.54 2.03
N ASN A 9 19.88 18.53 1.45
CA ASN A 9 20.86 18.67 0.37
C ASN A 9 20.11 18.79 -0.97
N SER A 10 20.37 19.89 -1.67
CA SER A 10 19.79 20.14 -2.99
C SER A 10 20.87 19.98 -4.06
N SER A 11 20.58 19.20 -5.09
CA SER A 11 21.43 19.02 -6.26
C SER A 11 20.62 19.22 -7.53
N THR A 12 21.27 19.58 -8.63
CA THR A 12 20.63 19.63 -9.95
C THR A 12 20.15 18.23 -10.31
N ALA A 13 18.89 18.09 -10.74
CA ALA A 13 18.39 16.83 -11.24
C ALA A 13 19.09 16.49 -12.57
N GLY A 14 19.62 15.26 -12.68
CA GLY A 14 20.21 14.77 -13.91
C GLY A 14 19.21 14.05 -14.80
N GLY A 15 19.62 13.67 -15.99
CA GLY A 15 18.82 12.91 -16.95
C GLY A 15 17.82 13.77 -17.72
N THR A 16 16.62 13.25 -17.96
CA THR A 16 15.54 13.89 -18.75
C THR A 16 14.71 14.91 -17.99
N ALA A 17 15.15 15.31 -16.78
CA ALA A 17 14.46 16.34 -16.01
C ALA A 17 14.55 17.71 -16.69
N GLY A 18 13.48 18.49 -16.65
CA GLY A 18 13.43 19.83 -17.25
C GLY A 18 14.51 20.77 -16.72
N ALA A 19 14.90 21.77 -17.51
CA ALA A 19 15.92 22.75 -17.15
C ALA A 19 15.58 23.41 -15.78
N GLY A 20 16.53 23.37 -14.84
CA GLY A 20 16.37 23.93 -13.49
C GLY A 20 15.74 23.01 -12.45
N ALA A 21 15.38 21.78 -12.81
CA ALA A 21 14.86 20.82 -11.83
C ALA A 21 15.92 20.46 -10.79
N LYS A 22 15.50 20.36 -9.52
CA LYS A 22 16.36 20.02 -8.37
C LYS A 22 15.87 18.76 -7.69
N THR A 23 16.82 17.97 -7.18
CA THR A 23 16.56 16.85 -6.28
C THR A 23 16.91 17.25 -4.87
N HIS A 24 16.04 16.92 -3.91
CA HIS A 24 16.24 17.20 -2.50
C HIS A 24 16.41 15.90 -1.72
N LYS A 25 17.43 15.83 -0.87
CA LYS A 25 17.77 14.66 -0.06
C LYS A 25 18.00 15.06 1.38
N VAL A 26 17.51 14.23 2.33
CA VAL A 26 17.84 14.30 3.74
C VAL A 26 18.52 13.01 4.17
N THR A 27 19.56 13.12 4.98
CA THR A 27 20.25 11.96 5.55
C THR A 27 19.61 11.60 6.88
N LEU A 28 19.14 10.37 6.98
CA LEU A 28 18.56 9.82 8.21
C LEU A 28 19.64 9.08 9.01
N PRO A 29 19.64 9.14 10.37
CA PRO A 29 20.54 8.36 11.19
C PRO A 29 20.32 6.86 11.00
N SER A 30 21.41 6.09 10.85
CA SER A 30 21.31 4.64 10.65
C SER A 30 20.62 3.93 11.80
N CYS A 31 20.81 4.41 13.05
CA CYS A 31 20.14 3.83 14.21
C CYS A 31 18.61 4.00 14.15
N TRP A 32 18.10 5.07 13.56
CA TRP A 32 16.64 5.25 13.36
C TRP A 32 16.12 4.27 12.32
N LEU A 33 16.84 4.10 11.21
CA LEU A 33 16.47 3.14 10.15
C LEU A 33 16.47 1.70 10.70
N GLN A 34 17.48 1.35 11.49
CA GLN A 34 17.53 0.04 12.16
C GLN A 34 16.37 -0.15 13.14
N ALA A 35 16.04 0.86 13.94
CA ALA A 35 14.90 0.82 14.87
C ALA A 35 13.56 0.69 14.14
N MET A 36 13.45 1.21 12.91
CA MET A 36 12.28 1.04 12.03
C MET A 36 12.27 -0.31 11.30
N GLY A 37 13.31 -1.14 11.43
CA GLY A 37 13.43 -2.39 10.69
C GLY A 37 13.71 -2.21 9.19
N ILE A 38 14.28 -1.06 8.80
CA ILE A 38 14.70 -0.79 7.41
C ILE A 38 16.12 -1.33 7.25
N THR A 39 16.28 -2.28 6.32
CA THR A 39 17.55 -2.97 6.04
C THR A 39 17.95 -2.77 4.59
N ASP A 40 19.14 -3.25 4.22
CA ASP A 40 19.58 -3.23 2.84
C ASP A 40 18.71 -4.05 1.88
N GLU A 41 18.00 -5.04 2.40
CA GLU A 41 17.08 -5.91 1.66
C GLU A 41 15.68 -5.31 1.57
N ASN A 42 15.25 -4.57 2.61
CA ASN A 42 13.94 -3.92 2.68
C ASN A 42 14.10 -2.40 2.87
N ARG A 43 14.25 -1.68 1.75
CA ARG A 43 14.51 -0.21 1.71
C ARG A 43 13.28 0.61 1.36
N GLU A 44 12.17 -0.03 1.08
CA GLU A 44 10.97 0.70 0.70
C GLU A 44 10.31 1.35 1.92
N VAL A 45 9.95 2.60 1.77
CA VAL A 45 9.24 3.38 2.78
C VAL A 45 8.05 4.08 2.15
N GLU A 46 7.02 4.27 2.92
CA GLU A 46 5.91 5.15 2.60
C GLU A 46 6.26 6.58 3.01
N LEU A 47 5.99 7.53 2.14
CA LEU A 47 6.12 8.97 2.41
C LEU A 47 4.72 9.57 2.39
N ALA A 48 4.27 10.07 3.53
CA ALA A 48 3.02 10.81 3.65
C ALA A 48 3.31 12.30 3.91
N PHE A 49 2.59 13.19 3.19
CA PHE A 49 2.70 14.63 3.35
C PHE A 49 1.31 15.23 3.57
N ASP A 50 1.15 15.98 4.69
CA ASP A 50 -0.12 16.58 5.10
C ASP A 50 -0.18 18.12 4.87
N GLY A 51 0.80 18.68 4.18
CA GLY A 51 0.95 20.12 3.94
C GLY A 51 1.93 20.79 4.91
N HIS A 52 2.30 20.16 6.02
CA HIS A 52 3.18 20.72 7.05
C HIS A 52 4.38 19.85 7.40
N GLN A 53 4.22 18.53 7.36
CA GLN A 53 5.25 17.57 7.72
C GLN A 53 5.29 16.40 6.75
N ILE A 54 6.46 15.79 6.64
CA ILE A 54 6.64 14.53 5.93
C ILE A 54 6.82 13.42 6.96
N VAL A 55 5.96 12.42 6.92
CA VAL A 55 6.08 11.22 7.74
C VAL A 55 6.68 10.11 6.88
N ILE A 56 7.67 9.43 7.42
CA ILE A 56 8.33 8.28 6.78
C ILE A 56 7.97 7.05 7.59
N THR A 57 7.31 6.09 6.96
CA THR A 57 6.89 4.84 7.60
C THR A 57 7.47 3.64 6.84
N ARG A 58 7.89 2.60 7.53
CA ARG A 58 8.27 1.34 6.91
C ARG A 58 7.05 0.72 6.22
N VAL A 59 7.25 0.20 5.02
CA VAL A 59 6.21 -0.60 4.34
C VAL A 59 6.02 -1.90 5.12
N THR A 60 4.81 -2.13 5.60
CA THR A 60 4.43 -3.35 6.32
C THR A 60 4.15 -4.47 5.32
N THR A 61 4.64 -5.68 5.59
CA THR A 61 4.28 -6.85 4.78
C THR A 61 2.82 -7.25 5.02
N ILE A 62 2.26 -8.04 4.12
CA ILE A 62 0.86 -8.47 4.24
C ILE A 62 0.64 -9.37 5.45
N GLU A 63 1.64 -10.19 5.80
CA GLU A 63 1.64 -11.05 6.99
C GLU A 63 1.69 -10.21 8.28
N GLU A 64 2.63 -9.26 8.36
CA GLU A 64 2.75 -8.36 9.51
C GLU A 64 1.48 -7.56 9.75
N PHE A 65 0.87 -7.03 8.68
CA PHE A 65 -0.40 -6.31 8.76
C PHE A 65 -1.53 -7.20 9.29
N TYR A 66 -1.62 -8.44 8.78
CA TYR A 66 -2.62 -9.40 9.26
C TYR A 66 -2.45 -9.71 10.75
N ASP A 67 -1.22 -10.04 11.15
CA ASP A 67 -0.91 -10.45 12.54
C ASP A 67 -1.13 -9.28 13.51
N GLU A 68 -0.71 -8.07 13.16
CA GLU A 68 -0.92 -6.86 13.96
C GLU A 68 -2.40 -6.60 14.19
N LYS A 69 -3.21 -6.60 13.13
CA LYS A 69 -4.65 -6.33 13.21
C LYS A 69 -5.41 -7.44 13.93
N LYS A 70 -4.99 -8.69 13.78
CA LYS A 70 -5.54 -9.83 14.53
C LYS A 70 -5.22 -9.75 16.03
N ALA A 71 -4.00 -9.35 16.39
CA ALA A 71 -3.61 -9.14 17.79
C ALA A 71 -4.46 -8.04 18.47
N GLN A 72 -4.91 -7.06 17.69
CA GLN A 72 -5.84 -6.00 18.14
C GLN A 72 -7.32 -6.44 18.18
N SER A 73 -7.62 -7.71 17.87
CA SER A 73 -8.97 -8.28 17.78
C SER A 73 -9.86 -7.63 16.71
N HIS A 74 -9.25 -7.09 15.65
CA HIS A 74 -9.98 -6.49 14.53
C HIS A 74 -10.63 -7.56 13.63
N ASN A 75 -11.67 -7.15 12.91
CA ASN A 75 -12.33 -7.99 11.90
C ASN A 75 -11.53 -7.96 10.60
N VAL A 76 -10.56 -8.85 10.48
CA VAL A 76 -9.66 -8.93 9.33
C VAL A 76 -10.04 -10.07 8.42
N LYS A 77 -10.11 -9.81 7.11
CA LYS A 77 -10.39 -10.81 6.07
C LYS A 77 -9.30 -10.78 5.01
N THR A 78 -8.91 -11.98 4.55
CA THR A 78 -8.01 -12.15 3.42
C THR A 78 -8.80 -12.44 2.17
N LEU A 79 -8.64 -11.62 1.13
CA LEU A 79 -9.24 -11.78 -0.18
C LEU A 79 -8.16 -12.14 -1.19
N LYS A 80 -8.43 -13.13 -2.04
CA LYS A 80 -7.50 -13.56 -3.09
C LYS A 80 -8.14 -13.27 -4.45
N PHE A 81 -7.51 -12.39 -5.21
CA PHE A 81 -7.94 -12.06 -6.56
C PHE A 81 -7.21 -12.92 -7.59
N TRP A 82 -7.99 -13.68 -8.35
CA TRP A 82 -7.52 -14.57 -9.41
C TRP A 82 -7.93 -14.00 -10.78
N ASN A 83 -7.03 -14.11 -11.74
CA ASN A 83 -7.34 -13.91 -13.15
C ASN A 83 -7.13 -15.24 -13.86
N ALA A 84 -8.22 -15.85 -14.32
CA ALA A 84 -8.26 -17.26 -14.73
C ALA A 84 -7.65 -18.15 -13.62
N ASN A 85 -6.60 -18.91 -13.90
CA ASN A 85 -5.94 -19.82 -12.96
C ASN A 85 -4.71 -19.21 -12.27
N THR A 86 -4.51 -17.90 -12.35
CA THR A 86 -3.35 -17.21 -11.77
C THR A 86 -3.78 -16.33 -10.61
N LEU A 87 -3.20 -16.55 -9.43
CA LEU A 87 -3.34 -15.64 -8.31
C LEU A 87 -2.61 -14.34 -8.64
N CYS A 88 -3.33 -13.23 -8.70
CA CYS A 88 -2.79 -11.94 -9.12
C CYS A 88 -2.56 -10.98 -7.96
N THR A 89 -3.46 -10.96 -6.96
CA THR A 89 -3.34 -10.07 -5.80
C THR A 89 -3.91 -10.76 -4.57
N THR A 90 -3.20 -10.68 -3.45
CA THR A 90 -3.73 -10.97 -2.12
C THR A 90 -4.01 -9.63 -1.42
N ILE A 91 -5.17 -9.50 -0.80
CA ILE A 91 -5.61 -8.30 -0.08
C ILE A 91 -5.97 -8.73 1.33
N VAL A 92 -5.36 -8.12 2.32
CA VAL A 92 -5.78 -8.21 3.73
C VAL A 92 -6.53 -6.93 4.07
N ALA A 93 -7.81 -7.05 4.37
CA ALA A 93 -8.71 -5.95 4.65
C ALA A 93 -9.16 -5.98 6.10
N ASP A 94 -8.94 -4.88 6.81
CA ASP A 94 -9.43 -4.64 8.16
C ASP A 94 -10.75 -3.87 8.10
N PHE A 95 -11.84 -4.56 8.44
CA PHE A 95 -13.20 -4.01 8.44
C PHE A 95 -13.53 -3.21 9.70
N THR A 96 -12.62 -3.15 10.67
CA THR A 96 -12.77 -2.34 11.87
C THR A 96 -12.30 -0.90 11.62
N ASP A 97 -11.09 -0.75 11.09
CA ASP A 97 -10.45 0.56 10.83
C ASP A 97 -10.62 1.04 9.39
N HIS A 98 -11.21 0.22 8.51
CA HIS A 98 -11.30 0.50 7.08
C HIS A 98 -9.92 0.76 6.44
N THR A 99 -8.96 -0.10 6.78
CA THR A 99 -7.60 -0.09 6.24
C THR A 99 -7.32 -1.40 5.50
N LEU A 100 -6.32 -1.40 4.64
CA LEU A 100 -5.93 -2.62 3.92
C LEU A 100 -4.45 -2.64 3.55
N CYS A 101 -3.93 -3.85 3.36
CA CYS A 101 -2.64 -4.11 2.75
C CYS A 101 -2.85 -5.04 1.56
N ALA A 102 -2.14 -4.81 0.45
CA ALA A 102 -2.28 -5.63 -0.75
C ALA A 102 -0.92 -5.97 -1.35
N GLU A 103 -0.78 -7.23 -1.76
CA GLU A 103 0.42 -7.75 -2.41
C GLU A 103 0.08 -8.30 -3.79
N ASN A 104 0.81 -7.86 -4.81
CA ASN A 104 0.68 -8.33 -6.18
C ASN A 104 1.64 -9.47 -6.47
N HIS A 105 1.14 -10.58 -6.99
CA HIS A 105 1.91 -11.78 -7.36
C HIS A 105 2.28 -11.81 -8.86
N THR A 106 1.91 -10.77 -9.62
CA THR A 106 2.22 -10.64 -11.04
C THR A 106 2.77 -9.26 -11.38
N LYS A 107 3.68 -9.22 -12.36
CA LYS A 107 4.20 -7.96 -12.91
C LYS A 107 3.23 -7.30 -13.92
N GLN A 108 2.20 -8.01 -14.35
CA GLN A 108 1.19 -7.50 -15.30
C GLN A 108 0.14 -6.68 -14.54
N MET A 109 0.40 -5.39 -14.37
CA MET A 109 -0.42 -4.48 -13.55
C MET A 109 -1.90 -4.46 -13.96
N VAL A 110 -2.21 -4.64 -15.23
CA VAL A 110 -3.60 -4.71 -15.72
C VAL A 110 -4.39 -5.92 -15.19
N LYS A 111 -3.69 -6.93 -14.69
CA LYS A 111 -4.29 -8.13 -14.10
C LYS A 111 -4.35 -8.10 -12.57
N THR A 112 -3.84 -7.06 -11.94
CA THR A 112 -3.89 -6.90 -10.49
C THR A 112 -5.16 -6.20 -10.05
N ALA A 113 -5.53 -6.34 -8.77
CA ALA A 113 -6.75 -5.77 -8.22
C ALA A 113 -6.82 -4.24 -8.35
N PHE A 114 -5.69 -3.56 -8.16
CA PHE A 114 -5.61 -2.10 -8.11
C PHE A 114 -4.71 -1.48 -9.21
N GLY A 115 -4.35 -2.26 -10.22
CA GLY A 115 -3.52 -1.79 -11.33
C GLY A 115 -2.17 -1.26 -10.86
N LYS A 116 -1.83 -0.03 -11.23
CA LYS A 116 -0.55 0.62 -10.85
C LYS A 116 -0.54 1.20 -9.44
N LYS A 117 -1.67 1.20 -8.74
CA LYS A 117 -1.77 1.80 -7.41
C LYS A 117 -1.08 0.90 -6.37
N ARG A 118 0.01 1.37 -5.80
CA ARG A 118 0.83 0.60 -4.84
C ARG A 118 0.29 0.67 -3.41
N LEU A 119 -0.38 1.76 -3.06
CA LEU A 119 -1.02 2.01 -1.77
C LEU A 119 -2.53 2.20 -1.98
N PRO A 120 -3.28 1.12 -2.17
CA PRO A 120 -4.72 1.20 -2.34
C PRO A 120 -5.40 1.63 -1.05
N THR A 121 -6.46 2.41 -1.18
CA THR A 121 -7.28 2.88 -0.06
C THR A 121 -8.52 2.01 0.11
N TRP A 122 -9.24 2.18 1.23
CA TRP A 122 -10.52 1.51 1.44
C TRP A 122 -11.55 1.83 0.33
N ALA A 123 -11.56 3.08 -0.14
CA ALA A 123 -12.43 3.47 -1.27
C ALA A 123 -12.11 2.68 -2.54
N ASP A 124 -10.82 2.44 -2.83
CA ASP A 124 -10.42 1.61 -3.98
C ASP A 124 -10.90 0.17 -3.84
N LEU A 125 -10.85 -0.39 -2.61
CA LEU A 125 -11.38 -1.72 -2.35
C LEU A 125 -12.88 -1.78 -2.60
N MET A 126 -13.63 -0.77 -2.14
CA MET A 126 -15.08 -0.72 -2.36
C MET A 126 -15.43 -0.66 -3.86
N VAL A 127 -14.78 0.22 -4.62
CA VAL A 127 -14.95 0.29 -6.08
C VAL A 127 -14.59 -1.05 -6.74
N PHE A 128 -13.46 -1.64 -6.36
CA PHE A 128 -13.02 -2.94 -6.88
C PHE A 128 -14.05 -4.06 -6.63
N LEU A 129 -14.66 -4.09 -5.44
CA LEU A 129 -15.69 -5.08 -5.11
C LEU A 129 -17.00 -4.80 -5.85
N GLU A 130 -17.43 -3.54 -5.95
CA GLU A 130 -18.65 -3.14 -6.66
C GLU A 130 -18.59 -3.49 -8.14
N GLU A 131 -17.46 -3.25 -8.81
CA GLU A 131 -17.27 -3.60 -10.22
C GLU A 131 -17.37 -5.11 -10.51
N ARG A 132 -17.15 -5.95 -9.48
CA ARG A 132 -17.13 -7.42 -9.59
C ARG A 132 -18.31 -8.11 -8.93
N CYS A 133 -19.05 -7.42 -8.09
CA CYS A 133 -20.29 -7.94 -7.53
C CYS A 133 -21.36 -7.97 -8.61
N VAL A 134 -22.07 -9.10 -8.72
CA VAL A 134 -23.25 -9.17 -9.57
C VAL A 134 -24.31 -8.23 -8.98
N PRO A 135 -24.80 -7.24 -9.72
CA PRO A 135 -25.80 -6.32 -9.20
C PRO A 135 -27.03 -7.10 -8.69
N ARG A 136 -27.47 -6.82 -7.46
CA ARG A 136 -28.65 -7.47 -6.86
C ARG A 136 -29.93 -7.30 -7.68
N GLN A 137 -29.92 -6.37 -8.63
CA GLN A 137 -31.03 -6.06 -9.56
C GLN A 137 -30.99 -6.90 -10.85
N ARG A 138 -29.98 -7.77 -11.03
CA ARG A 138 -29.93 -8.63 -12.22
C ARG A 138 -31.04 -9.68 -12.12
N GLU A 139 -31.84 -9.75 -13.18
CA GLU A 139 -32.90 -10.77 -13.32
C GLU A 139 -32.29 -12.17 -13.15
N GLY A 140 -32.90 -13.03 -12.31
CA GLY A 140 -32.40 -14.39 -12.03
C GLY A 140 -31.39 -14.52 -10.90
N ILE A 141 -30.93 -13.42 -10.26
CA ILE A 141 -29.88 -13.51 -9.22
C ILE A 141 -30.35 -14.24 -7.95
N ARG A 142 -31.67 -14.23 -7.66
CA ARG A 142 -32.23 -14.91 -6.50
C ARG A 142 -32.02 -16.44 -6.54
N GLU A 143 -32.00 -17.02 -7.74
CA GLU A 143 -31.77 -18.45 -7.96
C GLU A 143 -30.31 -18.89 -7.72
N TYR A 144 -29.37 -17.92 -7.61
CA TYR A 144 -27.96 -18.18 -7.33
C TYR A 144 -27.53 -17.87 -5.91
N LEU A 145 -28.41 -17.27 -5.09
CA LEU A 145 -28.10 -16.84 -3.72
C LEU A 145 -28.78 -17.73 -2.66
N ASP A 146 -29.65 -18.66 -3.05
CA ASP A 146 -30.22 -19.72 -2.25
C ASP A 146 -29.42 -21.01 -2.40
#